data_0f4c2d2d22db4839209123ab71f4fb28
#
_entry.id   0f4c2d2d22db4839209123ab71f4fb28
#
_cell.length_a   1.000
_cell.length_b   1.000
_cell.length_c   1.000
_cell.angle_alpha   90.00
_cell.angle_beta   90.00
_cell.angle_gamma   90.00
#
_symmetry.space_group_name_H-M   'P 1'
#
loop_
_entity.id
_entity.type
_entity.pdbx_description
1 polymer ?
#
loop_
_entity_poly.entity_id
_entity_poly.type
_entity_poly.pdbx_seq_one_letter_code
_entity_poly.pdbx_strand_id
1 'polypeptide(L)'
;MNEHPLATAIAAAVADRNSAQLAAAVTDTVRLRALLPGGPIEEHGRDAVVARFGGWFADMDAVDLVESAGEAMADRFLIHYRLDLAQRGTRWACTQTSICKIINGRLATIDLLCSGFREI
;
A
#
# COMPACT_ATOMS: atom_id res chain seq x y z
N MET A 1 -4.22 -16.99 -4.99
CA MET A 1 -3.04 -16.14 -4.81
C MET A 1 -2.30 -16.56 -3.55
N ASN A 2 -0.99 -16.63 -3.61
CA ASN A 2 -0.19 -17.14 -2.49
C ASN A 2 0.39 -16.01 -1.67
N GLU A 3 0.70 -16.28 -0.41
CA GLU A 3 1.52 -15.38 0.38
C GLU A 3 2.91 -15.26 -0.26
N HIS A 4 3.46 -14.05 -0.21
CA HIS A 4 4.78 -13.77 -0.74
C HIS A 4 5.52 -12.84 0.24
N PRO A 5 6.79 -13.12 0.59
CA PRO A 5 7.51 -12.36 1.61
C PRO A 5 7.54 -10.85 1.35
N LEU A 6 7.77 -10.42 0.10
CA LEU A 6 7.79 -9.00 -0.24
C LEU A 6 6.41 -8.35 -0.07
N ALA A 7 5.35 -9.02 -0.56
CA ALA A 7 3.99 -8.52 -0.41
C ALA A 7 3.60 -8.43 1.07
N THR A 8 3.93 -9.46 1.86
CA THR A 8 3.65 -9.48 3.29
C THR A 8 4.38 -8.34 4.01
N ALA A 9 5.65 -8.11 3.67
CA ALA A 9 6.45 -7.05 4.29
C ALA A 9 5.89 -5.66 3.96
N ILE A 10 5.50 -5.42 2.72
CA ILE A 10 4.92 -4.14 2.29
C ILE A 10 3.57 -3.91 2.96
N ALA A 11 2.69 -4.92 2.95
CA ALA A 11 1.38 -4.84 3.59
C ALA A 11 1.52 -4.56 5.10
N ALA A 12 2.45 -5.22 5.77
CA ALA A 12 2.72 -5.01 7.20
C ALA A 12 3.24 -3.59 7.46
N ALA A 13 4.14 -3.07 6.62
CA ALA A 13 4.66 -1.71 6.76
C ALA A 13 3.55 -0.67 6.62
N VAL A 14 2.61 -0.87 5.70
CA VAL A 14 1.45 0.00 5.53
C VAL A 14 0.53 -0.08 6.74
N ALA A 15 0.18 -1.29 7.18
CA ALA A 15 -0.71 -1.50 8.33
C ALA A 15 -0.13 -0.96 9.64
N ASP A 16 1.16 -1.18 9.86
CA ASP A 16 1.86 -0.71 11.05
C ASP A 16 2.17 0.80 11.01
N ARG A 17 1.87 1.43 9.89
CA ARG A 17 2.19 2.84 9.64
C ARG A 17 3.68 3.12 9.88
N ASN A 18 4.51 2.19 9.44
CA ASN A 18 5.97 2.23 9.64
C ASN A 18 6.63 2.88 8.43
N SER A 19 6.80 4.20 8.50
CA SER A 19 7.37 4.99 7.40
C SER A 19 8.79 4.57 7.06
N ALA A 20 9.61 4.25 8.04
CA ALA A 20 11.01 3.84 7.81
C ALA A 20 11.09 2.52 7.04
N GLN A 21 10.23 1.57 7.41
CA GLN A 21 10.17 0.26 6.77
C GLN A 21 9.66 0.37 5.33
N LEU A 22 8.63 1.19 5.12
CA LEU A 22 8.11 1.45 3.78
C LEU A 22 9.14 2.17 2.92
N ALA A 23 9.85 3.15 3.46
CA ALA A 23 10.91 3.86 2.76
C ALA A 23 12.03 2.92 2.30
N ALA A 24 12.40 1.94 3.13
CA ALA A 24 13.41 0.95 2.76
C ALA A 24 12.96 0.00 1.63
N ALA A 25 11.66 -0.11 1.39
CA ALA A 25 11.09 -1.02 0.39
C ALA A 25 10.92 -0.39 -1.00
N VAL A 26 11.21 0.90 -1.14
CA VAL A 26 11.03 1.63 -2.40
C VAL A 26 12.34 2.26 -2.86
N THR A 27 12.47 2.48 -4.18
CA THR A 27 13.66 3.18 -4.72
C THR A 27 13.59 4.69 -4.43
N ASP A 28 14.73 5.39 -4.55
CA ASP A 28 14.79 6.83 -4.36
C ASP A 28 13.85 7.59 -5.30
N THR A 29 13.68 7.08 -6.50
CA THR A 29 12.92 7.71 -7.58
C THR A 29 11.58 7.04 -7.81
N VAL A 30 11.06 6.31 -6.81
CA VAL A 30 9.79 5.60 -6.92
C VAL A 30 8.67 6.54 -7.39
N ARG A 31 7.80 6.01 -8.25
CA ARG A 31 6.60 6.71 -8.72
C ARG A 31 5.37 5.95 -8.25
N LEU A 32 4.45 6.65 -7.60
CA LEU A 32 3.13 6.14 -7.26
C LEU A 32 2.10 6.78 -8.18
N ARG A 33 1.31 5.97 -8.87
CA ARG A 33 0.05 6.39 -9.48
C ARG A 33 -1.04 5.59 -8.80
N ALA A 34 -2.05 6.28 -8.27
CA ALA A 34 -3.13 5.61 -7.57
C ALA A 34 -4.48 6.12 -8.08
N LEU A 35 -5.40 5.19 -8.27
CA LEU A 35 -6.79 5.50 -8.55
C LEU A 35 -7.56 5.32 -7.25
N LEU A 36 -8.06 6.43 -6.74
CA LEU A 36 -8.85 6.51 -5.51
C LEU A 36 -10.29 6.83 -5.88
N PRO A 37 -11.26 6.62 -4.98
CA PRO A 37 -12.66 6.99 -5.27
C PRO A 37 -12.83 8.47 -5.65
N GLY A 38 -11.99 9.36 -5.12
CA GLY A 38 -12.01 10.77 -5.44
C GLY A 38 -11.29 11.17 -6.73
N GLY A 39 -10.66 10.21 -7.41
CA GLY A 39 -9.94 10.44 -8.65
C GLY A 39 -8.48 9.99 -8.58
N PRO A 40 -7.73 10.14 -9.68
CA PRO A 40 -6.33 9.72 -9.72
C PRO A 40 -5.42 10.70 -8.98
N ILE A 41 -4.35 10.15 -8.41
CA ILE A 41 -3.25 10.93 -7.82
C ILE A 41 -1.91 10.38 -8.32
N GLU A 42 -0.88 11.19 -8.26
CA GLU A 42 0.47 10.79 -8.60
C GLU A 42 1.47 11.44 -7.65
N GLU A 43 2.45 10.66 -7.19
CA GLU A 43 3.55 11.15 -6.36
C GLU A 43 4.88 10.64 -6.91
N HIS A 44 5.91 11.44 -6.78
CA HIS A 44 7.25 11.12 -7.24
C HIS A 44 8.26 11.26 -6.13
N GLY A 45 9.13 10.24 -6.00
CA GLY A 45 10.19 10.21 -5.01
C GLY A 45 9.77 9.54 -3.71
N ARG A 46 10.76 9.00 -3.01
CA ARG A 46 10.55 8.21 -1.80
C ARG A 46 9.75 8.96 -0.74
N ASP A 47 10.16 10.19 -0.41
CA ASP A 47 9.54 10.92 0.69
C ASP A 47 8.07 11.24 0.41
N ALA A 48 7.76 11.67 -0.82
CA ALA A 48 6.39 11.99 -1.21
C ALA A 48 5.50 10.74 -1.22
N VAL A 49 6.01 9.63 -1.74
CA VAL A 49 5.26 8.36 -1.78
C VAL A 49 4.99 7.84 -0.38
N VAL A 50 6.01 7.80 0.48
CA VAL A 50 5.86 7.33 1.87
C VAL A 50 4.89 8.23 2.64
N ALA A 51 4.97 9.55 2.45
CA ALA A 51 4.07 10.49 3.11
C ALA A 51 2.62 10.28 2.67
N ARG A 52 2.40 9.96 1.39
CA ARG A 52 1.05 9.69 0.88
C ARG A 52 0.43 8.47 1.54
N PHE A 53 1.17 7.36 1.62
CA PHE A 53 0.70 6.16 2.31
C PHE A 53 0.41 6.43 3.79
N GLY A 54 1.30 7.15 4.47
CA GLY A 54 1.09 7.52 5.88
C GLY A 54 -0.14 8.39 6.07
N GLY A 55 -0.37 9.32 5.15
CA GLY A 55 -1.51 10.24 5.22
C GLY A 55 -2.87 9.56 5.09
N TRP A 56 -2.95 8.49 4.29
CA TRP A 56 -4.24 7.78 4.11
C TRP A 56 -4.78 7.21 5.41
N PHE A 57 -3.93 6.77 6.31
CA PHE A 57 -4.35 6.06 7.53
C PHE A 57 -4.00 6.80 8.82
N ALA A 58 -3.53 8.05 8.71
CA ALA A 58 -3.02 8.80 9.85
C ALA A 58 -4.07 9.04 10.94
N ASP A 59 -5.33 9.22 10.55
CA ASP A 59 -6.42 9.54 11.47
C ASP A 59 -7.12 8.31 12.05
N MET A 60 -6.67 7.10 11.67
CA MET A 60 -7.28 5.88 12.18
C MET A 60 -6.77 5.58 13.61
N ASP A 61 -7.68 5.13 14.48
CA ASP A 61 -7.33 4.67 15.81
C ASP A 61 -6.61 3.32 15.76
N ALA A 62 -7.02 2.45 14.81
CA ALA A 62 -6.40 1.16 14.61
C ALA A 62 -6.40 0.80 13.12
N VAL A 63 -5.36 0.11 12.69
CA VAL A 63 -5.22 -0.46 11.34
C VAL A 63 -4.75 -1.89 11.49
N ASP A 64 -5.58 -2.84 11.06
CA ASP A 64 -5.27 -4.26 11.15
C ASP A 64 -5.14 -4.87 9.75
N LEU A 65 -4.03 -5.56 9.50
CA LEU A 65 -3.84 -6.33 8.28
C LEU A 65 -4.64 -7.63 8.38
N VAL A 66 -5.65 -7.79 7.49
CA VAL A 66 -6.52 -8.96 7.48
C VAL A 66 -5.98 -10.03 6.54
N GLU A 67 -5.55 -9.62 5.36
CA GLU A 67 -4.99 -10.54 4.38
C GLU A 67 -3.99 -9.81 3.49
N SER A 68 -3.03 -10.57 2.96
CA SER A 68 -2.10 -10.06 1.96
C SER A 68 -1.72 -11.19 1.00
N ALA A 69 -1.41 -10.82 -0.24
CA ALA A 69 -1.00 -11.75 -1.26
C ALA A 69 -0.07 -11.05 -2.24
N GLY A 70 0.78 -11.84 -2.90
CA GLY A 70 1.66 -11.34 -3.93
C GLY A 70 1.83 -12.36 -5.03
N GLU A 71 2.09 -11.89 -6.25
CA GLU A 71 2.27 -12.74 -7.41
C GLU A 71 3.17 -12.08 -8.44
N ALA A 72 4.15 -12.82 -8.92
CA ALA A 72 4.98 -12.37 -10.04
C ALA A 72 4.20 -12.52 -11.34
N MET A 73 4.19 -11.48 -12.16
CA MET A 73 3.47 -11.44 -13.44
C MET A 73 4.38 -10.85 -14.50
N ALA A 74 5.04 -11.68 -15.30
CA ALA A 74 6.00 -11.25 -16.31
C ALA A 74 7.10 -10.39 -15.66
N ASP A 75 7.25 -9.12 -16.05
CA ASP A 75 8.21 -8.19 -15.47
C ASP A 75 7.58 -7.30 -14.38
N ARG A 76 6.41 -7.68 -13.88
CA ARG A 76 5.68 -6.94 -12.85
C ARG A 76 5.43 -7.84 -11.65
N PHE A 77 5.03 -7.19 -10.54
CA PHE A 77 4.69 -7.86 -9.32
C PHE A 77 3.37 -7.30 -8.77
N LEU A 78 2.41 -8.18 -8.53
CA LEU A 78 1.12 -7.80 -7.97
C LEU A 78 1.17 -7.93 -6.46
N ILE A 79 0.71 -6.88 -5.77
CA ILE A 79 0.57 -6.86 -4.31
C ILE A 79 -0.89 -6.52 -4.00
N HIS A 80 -1.49 -7.34 -3.15
CA HIS A 80 -2.87 -7.15 -2.71
C HIS A 80 -2.93 -7.27 -1.19
N TYR A 81 -3.67 -6.38 -0.53
CA TYR A 81 -3.95 -6.51 0.90
C TYR A 81 -5.26 -5.86 1.26
N ARG A 82 -5.86 -6.38 2.32
CA ARG A 82 -7.04 -5.80 2.95
C ARG A 82 -6.70 -5.36 4.36
N LEU A 83 -7.14 -4.16 4.70
CA LEU A 83 -6.99 -3.56 6.02
C LEU A 83 -8.37 -3.38 6.63
N ASP A 84 -8.52 -3.74 7.91
CA ASP A 84 -9.65 -3.34 8.71
C ASP A 84 -9.22 -2.14 9.54
N LEU A 85 -10.06 -1.10 9.55
CA LEU A 85 -9.76 0.19 10.13
C LEU A 85 -10.78 0.49 11.22
N ALA A 86 -10.35 1.19 12.26
CA ALA A 86 -11.26 1.69 13.29
C ALA A 86 -11.01 3.17 13.54
N GLN A 87 -12.08 3.93 13.63
CA GLN A 87 -12.03 5.35 13.94
C GLN A 87 -13.31 5.75 14.69
N ARG A 88 -13.14 6.27 15.90
CA ARG A 88 -14.26 6.80 16.69
C ARG A 88 -15.43 5.81 16.83
N GLY A 89 -15.11 4.54 17.06
CA GLY A 89 -16.10 3.49 17.23
C GLY A 89 -16.71 2.94 15.95
N THR A 90 -16.36 3.49 14.79
CA THR A 90 -16.80 2.99 13.50
C THR A 90 -15.71 2.14 12.88
N ARG A 91 -16.10 1.05 12.20
CA ARG A 91 -15.18 0.14 11.53
C ARG A 91 -15.34 0.27 10.02
N TRP A 92 -14.19 0.18 9.34
CA TRP A 92 -14.11 0.32 7.88
C TRP A 92 -13.24 -0.77 7.31
N ALA A 93 -13.42 -1.09 6.04
CA ALA A 93 -12.50 -1.92 5.28
C ALA A 93 -11.88 -1.10 4.15
N CYS A 94 -10.60 -1.34 3.89
CA CYS A 94 -9.89 -0.76 2.76
C CYS A 94 -9.09 -1.86 2.06
N THR A 95 -9.28 -2.00 0.77
CA THR A 95 -8.53 -2.92 -0.07
C THR A 95 -7.67 -2.12 -1.04
N GLN A 96 -6.39 -2.47 -1.11
CA GLN A 96 -5.47 -1.87 -2.08
C GLN A 96 -4.83 -2.98 -2.90
N THR A 97 -4.79 -2.80 -4.20
CA THR A 97 -4.15 -3.71 -5.14
C THR A 97 -3.19 -2.91 -6.00
N SER A 98 -1.94 -3.33 -6.06
CA SER A 98 -0.91 -2.63 -6.81
C SER A 98 -0.25 -3.55 -7.82
N ILE A 99 0.07 -2.99 -8.98
CA ILE A 99 0.96 -3.61 -9.95
C ILE A 99 2.25 -2.81 -9.92
N CYS A 100 3.35 -3.49 -9.61
CA CYS A 100 4.61 -2.84 -9.30
C CYS A 100 5.73 -3.30 -10.23
N LYS A 101 6.68 -2.41 -10.50
CA LYS A 101 7.97 -2.78 -11.05
C LYS A 101 8.98 -2.84 -9.92
N ILE A 102 9.78 -3.90 -9.89
CA ILE A 102 10.80 -4.11 -8.87
C ILE A 102 12.18 -3.94 -9.50
N ILE A 103 13.05 -3.15 -8.86
CA ILE A 103 14.45 -2.98 -9.23
C ILE A 103 15.29 -3.20 -7.98
N ASN A 104 16.22 -4.16 -8.04
CA ASN A 104 17.09 -4.52 -6.92
C ASN A 104 16.33 -4.79 -5.62
N GLY A 105 15.19 -5.50 -5.71
CA GLY A 105 14.39 -5.87 -4.56
C GLY A 105 13.52 -4.76 -3.98
N ARG A 106 13.46 -3.59 -4.62
CA ARG A 106 12.67 -2.44 -4.17
C ARG A 106 11.65 -2.03 -5.22
N LEU A 107 10.54 -1.46 -4.77
CA LEU A 107 9.50 -0.98 -5.68
C LEU A 107 9.96 0.30 -6.37
N ALA A 108 10.02 0.26 -7.70
CA ALA A 108 10.37 1.41 -8.53
C ALA A 108 9.12 2.14 -9.05
N THR A 109 8.07 1.40 -9.36
CA THR A 109 6.77 1.97 -9.72
C THR A 109 5.67 1.23 -8.97
N ILE A 110 4.64 1.97 -8.59
CA ILE A 110 3.46 1.44 -7.91
C ILE A 110 2.25 2.00 -8.63
N ASP A 111 1.51 1.13 -9.32
CA ASP A 111 0.22 1.48 -9.92
C ASP A 111 -0.86 0.84 -9.06
N LEU A 112 -1.59 1.65 -8.28
CA LEU A 112 -2.43 1.21 -7.18
C LEU A 112 -3.90 1.54 -7.43
N LEU A 113 -4.75 0.57 -7.12
CA LEU A 113 -6.20 0.76 -7.06
C LEU A 113 -6.63 0.65 -5.59
N CYS A 114 -7.27 1.69 -5.08
CA CYS A 114 -7.78 1.74 -3.71
C CYS A 114 -9.30 1.70 -3.71
N SER A 115 -9.88 0.81 -2.91
CA SER A 115 -11.34 0.70 -2.77
C SER A 115 -11.97 1.93 -2.09
N GLY A 116 -11.14 2.75 -1.44
CA GLY A 116 -11.62 3.71 -0.46
C GLY A 116 -11.99 3.01 0.85
N PHE A 117 -12.56 3.78 1.76
CA PHE A 117 -12.96 3.26 3.07
C PHE A 117 -14.44 2.92 3.04
N ARG A 118 -14.73 1.63 3.22
CA ARG A 118 -16.11 1.10 3.22
C ARG A 118 -16.48 0.71 4.64
N GLU A 119 -17.56 1.27 5.15
CA GLU A 119 -18.05 0.92 6.50
C GLU A 119 -18.48 -0.55 6.54
N ILE A 120 -18.08 -1.23 7.60
CA ILE A 120 -18.44 -2.63 7.82
C ILE A 120 -19.50 -2.77 8.90
#